data_8e5709ee9b7727c5a6f21df082c3ef89
#
_entry.id   8e5709ee9b7727c5a6f21df082c3ef89
#
_cell.length_a   1.000
_cell.length_b   1.000
_cell.length_c   1.000
_cell.angle_alpha   90.00
_cell.angle_beta   90.00
_cell.angle_gamma   90.00
#
_symmetry.space_group_name_H-M   'P 1'
#
loop_
_entity.id
_entity.type
_entity.pdbx_description
1 polymer ?
#
loop_
_entity_poly.entity_id
_entity_poly.type
_entity_poly.pdbx_seq_one_letter_code
_entity_poly.pdbx_strand_id
1 'polypeptide(L)'
;MIRTKGEPGTGNVAEAVKHIRIVNNEIRRLRIFYESWDEQELIRAARELRVSYDLVLETARLGRLPVVNFAAGGIATPADAALMMNLGCDGIFVGSGIFKSADPKERARAIVLATTYYDDPKTVAEAQKMVDESKSMLGLDIKNLELRMQERGTA
;
A
#
# COMPACT_ATOMS: atom_id res chain seq x y z
N MET A 1 1.83 -12.91 4.93
CA MET A 1 1.27 -11.71 4.28
C MET A 1 1.14 -10.61 5.29
N ILE A 2 1.55 -9.40 4.94
CA ILE A 2 1.29 -8.17 5.69
C ILE A 2 0.49 -7.18 4.85
N ARG A 3 0.01 -6.12 5.46
CA ARG A 3 -0.71 -5.05 4.76
C ARG A 3 -0.47 -3.69 5.44
N THR A 4 -0.70 -2.61 4.69
CA THR A 4 -0.69 -1.26 5.27
C THR A 4 -1.84 -1.08 6.27
N LYS A 5 -1.69 -0.12 7.17
CA LYS A 5 -2.73 0.34 8.12
C LYS A 5 -3.25 1.72 7.68
N GLY A 6 -3.84 1.79 6.48
CA GLY A 6 -4.44 3.04 5.98
C GLY A 6 -5.77 3.36 6.67
N GLU A 7 -6.45 4.40 6.18
CA GLU A 7 -7.73 4.88 6.73
C GLU A 7 -8.92 4.32 5.92
N PRO A 8 -9.47 3.15 6.32
CA PRO A 8 -10.57 2.53 5.58
C PRO A 8 -11.84 3.39 5.68
N GLY A 9 -12.61 3.43 4.61
CA GLY A 9 -13.88 4.17 4.54
C GLY A 9 -13.76 5.64 4.18
N THR A 10 -12.55 6.18 4.04
CA THR A 10 -12.31 7.61 3.78
C THR A 10 -12.13 7.98 2.31
N GLY A 11 -11.80 7.00 1.46
CA GLY A 11 -11.40 7.28 0.07
C GLY A 11 -10.08 8.03 -0.04
N ASN A 12 -9.25 8.04 1.01
CA ASN A 12 -7.97 8.72 1.06
C ASN A 12 -6.84 7.71 1.34
N VAL A 13 -5.93 7.55 0.39
CA VAL A 13 -4.81 6.60 0.44
C VAL A 13 -3.53 7.16 1.06
N ALA A 14 -3.52 8.42 1.50
CA ALA A 14 -2.29 9.11 1.94
C ALA A 14 -1.51 8.32 3.01
N GLU A 15 -2.20 7.77 4.02
CA GLU A 15 -1.54 6.98 5.07
C GLU A 15 -1.05 5.62 4.55
N ALA A 16 -1.77 4.96 3.66
CA ALA A 16 -1.29 3.74 3.02
C ALA A 16 -0.03 3.99 2.18
N VAL A 17 0.00 5.08 1.42
CA VAL A 17 1.18 5.54 0.66
C VAL A 17 2.37 5.80 1.59
N LYS A 18 2.15 6.51 2.70
CA LYS A 18 3.18 6.80 3.70
C LYS A 18 3.78 5.51 4.26
N HIS A 19 2.94 4.54 4.63
CA HIS A 19 3.40 3.26 5.17
C HIS A 19 4.25 2.49 4.16
N ILE A 20 3.82 2.38 2.90
CA ILE A 20 4.60 1.71 1.86
C ILE A 20 5.94 2.41 1.62
N ARG A 21 5.96 3.74 1.59
CA ARG A 21 7.21 4.50 1.41
C ARG A 21 8.19 4.30 2.56
N ILE A 22 7.71 4.23 3.81
CA ILE A 22 8.56 3.96 4.98
C ILE A 22 9.18 2.56 4.85
N VAL A 23 8.37 1.54 4.59
CA VAL A 23 8.86 0.16 4.41
C VAL A 23 9.86 0.07 3.26
N ASN A 24 9.56 0.66 2.12
CA ASN A 24 10.46 0.64 0.96
C ASN A 24 11.79 1.37 1.23
N ASN A 25 11.77 2.45 2.01
CA ASN A 25 13.00 3.17 2.37
C ASN A 25 13.89 2.32 3.29
N GLU A 26 13.30 1.61 4.26
CA GLU A 26 14.06 0.70 5.11
C GLU A 26 14.65 -0.48 4.30
N ILE A 27 13.88 -1.05 3.38
CA ILE A 27 14.37 -2.12 2.50
C ILE A 27 15.56 -1.62 1.65
N ARG A 28 15.47 -0.40 1.09
CA ARG A 28 16.58 0.19 0.32
C ARG A 28 17.81 0.40 1.18
N ARG A 29 17.65 0.86 2.42
CA ARG A 29 18.77 1.01 3.38
C ARG A 29 19.45 -0.33 3.62
N LEU A 30 18.69 -1.39 3.91
CA LEU A 30 19.23 -2.73 4.12
C LEU A 30 19.94 -3.25 2.86
N ARG A 31 19.38 -2.99 1.68
CA ARG A 31 19.98 -3.40 0.42
C ARG A 31 21.33 -2.72 0.17
N ILE A 32 21.45 -1.43 0.48
CA ILE A 32 22.72 -0.69 0.37
C ILE A 32 23.80 -1.34 1.27
N PHE A 33 23.47 -1.68 2.51
CA PHE A 33 24.39 -2.36 3.42
C PHE A 33 24.83 -3.73 2.87
N TYR A 34 23.90 -4.49 2.32
CA TYR A 34 24.20 -5.78 1.70
C TYR A 34 25.11 -5.65 0.47
N GLU A 35 24.84 -4.71 -0.43
CA GLU A 35 25.62 -4.48 -1.64
C GLU A 35 27.00 -3.90 -1.36
N SER A 36 27.17 -3.17 -0.25
CA SER A 36 28.47 -2.66 0.22
C SER A 36 29.22 -3.62 1.15
N TRP A 37 28.71 -4.84 1.36
CA TRP A 37 29.31 -5.85 2.26
C TRP A 37 29.45 -5.36 3.71
N ASP A 38 28.57 -4.44 4.16
CA ASP A 38 28.58 -3.90 5.52
C ASP A 38 27.73 -4.78 6.46
N GLU A 39 28.32 -5.90 6.87
CA GLU A 39 27.67 -6.85 7.77
C GLU A 39 27.37 -6.24 9.14
N GLN A 40 28.20 -5.31 9.62
CA GLN A 40 27.99 -4.69 10.93
C GLN A 40 26.72 -3.82 10.95
N GLU A 41 26.46 -3.10 9.88
CA GLU A 41 25.22 -2.32 9.76
C GLU A 41 23.98 -3.21 9.59
N LEU A 42 24.09 -4.37 8.93
CA LEU A 42 23.00 -5.35 8.90
C LEU A 42 22.70 -5.94 10.30
N ILE A 43 23.73 -6.25 11.09
CA ILE A 43 23.58 -6.72 12.47
C ILE A 43 22.96 -5.62 13.34
N ARG A 44 23.39 -4.37 13.17
CA ARG A 44 22.82 -3.22 13.88
C ARG A 44 21.34 -3.06 13.55
N ALA A 45 20.98 -3.10 12.26
CA ALA A 45 19.59 -3.00 11.79
C ALA A 45 18.74 -4.13 12.38
N ALA A 46 19.23 -5.37 12.45
CA ALA A 46 18.50 -6.48 13.07
C ALA A 46 18.17 -6.21 14.55
N ARG A 47 19.12 -5.62 15.30
CA ARG A 47 18.90 -5.23 16.70
C ARG A 47 17.90 -4.09 16.84
N GLU A 48 18.02 -3.04 16.01
CA GLU A 48 17.09 -1.89 15.99
C GLU A 48 15.67 -2.33 15.68
N LEU A 49 15.50 -3.19 14.66
CA LEU A 49 14.20 -3.73 14.22
C LEU A 49 13.69 -4.85 15.16
N ARG A 50 14.53 -5.36 16.08
CA ARG A 50 14.21 -6.47 16.99
C ARG A 50 13.77 -7.74 16.26
N VAL A 51 14.48 -8.07 15.20
CA VAL A 51 14.23 -9.28 14.39
C VAL A 51 15.53 -10.09 14.26
N SER A 52 15.44 -11.31 13.73
CA SER A 52 16.62 -12.14 13.48
C SER A 52 17.50 -11.54 12.37
N TYR A 53 18.80 -11.74 12.47
CA TYR A 53 19.74 -11.34 11.44
C TYR A 53 19.42 -11.99 10.09
N ASP A 54 19.07 -13.27 10.09
CA ASP A 54 18.71 -14.01 8.87
C ASP A 54 17.57 -13.37 8.10
N LEU A 55 16.54 -12.87 8.81
CA LEU A 55 15.42 -12.17 8.18
C LEU A 55 15.85 -10.83 7.56
N VAL A 56 16.74 -10.09 8.22
CA VAL A 56 17.30 -8.85 7.68
C VAL A 56 18.15 -9.14 6.44
N LEU A 57 19.01 -10.14 6.51
CA LEU A 57 19.87 -10.55 5.41
C LEU A 57 19.05 -11.04 4.21
N GLU A 58 18.02 -11.85 4.43
CA GLU A 58 17.10 -12.29 3.38
C GLU A 58 16.39 -11.10 2.72
N THR A 59 15.84 -10.18 3.51
CA THR A 59 15.16 -8.97 3.02
C THR A 59 16.12 -8.10 2.20
N ALA A 60 17.34 -7.89 2.69
CA ALA A 60 18.36 -7.13 2.00
C ALA A 60 18.74 -7.75 0.66
N ARG A 61 18.96 -9.07 0.64
CA ARG A 61 19.30 -9.85 -0.55
C ARG A 61 18.19 -9.81 -1.59
N LEU A 62 16.94 -10.00 -1.17
CA LEU A 62 15.76 -9.97 -2.06
C LEU A 62 15.46 -8.54 -2.56
N GLY A 63 15.84 -7.50 -1.82
CA GLY A 63 15.41 -6.12 -2.09
C GLY A 63 13.90 -5.91 -1.90
N ARG A 64 13.25 -6.82 -1.17
CA ARG A 64 11.82 -6.80 -0.82
C ARG A 64 11.59 -7.66 0.42
N LEU A 65 10.42 -7.50 1.03
CA LEU A 65 10.03 -8.41 2.11
C LEU A 65 9.89 -9.86 1.60
N PRO A 66 10.27 -10.87 2.39
CA PRO A 66 10.10 -12.29 2.04
C PRO A 66 8.64 -12.75 2.15
N VAL A 67 7.71 -11.85 2.36
CA VAL A 67 6.26 -12.06 2.39
C VAL A 67 5.56 -11.03 1.52
N VAL A 68 4.38 -11.37 0.98
CA VAL A 68 3.58 -10.45 0.20
C VAL A 68 3.10 -9.28 1.08
N ASN A 69 3.15 -8.08 0.52
CA ASN A 69 2.77 -6.83 1.16
C ASN A 69 1.63 -6.16 0.38
N PHE A 70 0.43 -6.14 0.95
CA PHE A 70 -0.75 -5.58 0.30
C PHE A 70 -1.04 -4.16 0.80
N ALA A 71 -1.50 -3.31 -0.11
CA ALA A 71 -2.06 -2.02 0.26
C ALA A 71 -3.49 -2.17 0.77
N ALA A 72 -3.80 -1.50 1.88
CA ALA A 72 -5.14 -1.49 2.47
C ALA A 72 -5.42 -0.14 3.14
N GLY A 73 -6.67 0.29 3.06
CA GLY A 73 -7.18 1.50 3.68
C GLY A 73 -7.19 2.72 2.76
N GLY A 74 -8.38 3.22 2.48
CA GLY A 74 -8.60 4.42 1.67
C GLY A 74 -8.68 4.22 0.17
N ILE A 75 -8.38 3.04 -0.36
CA ILE A 75 -8.46 2.76 -1.80
C ILE A 75 -9.93 2.76 -2.24
N ALA A 76 -10.28 3.63 -3.20
CA ALA A 76 -11.63 3.79 -3.69
C ALA A 76 -11.72 3.92 -5.23
N THR A 77 -10.62 4.24 -5.90
CA THR A 77 -10.59 4.48 -7.34
C THR A 77 -9.58 3.58 -8.07
N PRO A 78 -9.72 3.38 -9.38
CA PRO A 78 -8.71 2.73 -10.21
C PRO A 78 -7.32 3.40 -10.11
N ALA A 79 -7.29 4.73 -10.07
CA ALA A 79 -6.04 5.48 -9.92
C ALA A 79 -5.35 5.19 -8.58
N ASP A 80 -6.10 5.08 -7.47
CA ASP A 80 -5.54 4.68 -6.17
C ASP A 80 -4.91 3.28 -6.24
N ALA A 81 -5.61 2.34 -6.88
CA ALA A 81 -5.13 0.98 -7.06
C ALA A 81 -3.80 0.94 -7.83
N ALA A 82 -3.75 1.60 -8.99
CA ALA A 82 -2.55 1.70 -9.80
C ALA A 82 -1.39 2.39 -9.05
N LEU A 83 -1.68 3.45 -8.28
CA LEU A 83 -0.69 4.13 -7.45
C LEU A 83 -0.04 3.17 -6.46
N MET A 84 -0.84 2.38 -5.73
CA MET A 84 -0.31 1.45 -4.73
C MET A 84 0.52 0.34 -5.36
N MET A 85 0.10 -0.18 -6.51
CA MET A 85 0.86 -1.18 -7.27
C MET A 85 2.20 -0.59 -7.76
N ASN A 86 2.21 0.63 -8.31
CA ASN A 86 3.42 1.34 -8.72
C ASN A 86 4.38 1.65 -7.56
N LEU A 87 3.87 1.74 -6.33
CA LEU A 87 4.69 1.86 -5.13
C LEU A 87 5.29 0.52 -4.67
N GLY A 88 5.04 -0.58 -5.40
CA GLY A 88 5.64 -1.89 -5.14
C GLY A 88 4.84 -2.78 -4.19
N CYS A 89 3.53 -2.55 -4.05
CA CYS A 89 2.65 -3.50 -3.39
C CYS A 89 2.46 -4.75 -4.26
N ASP A 90 2.25 -5.90 -3.62
CA ASP A 90 1.96 -7.16 -4.30
C ASP A 90 0.46 -7.32 -4.63
N GLY A 91 -0.37 -6.44 -4.12
CA GLY A 91 -1.80 -6.41 -4.33
C GLY A 91 -2.48 -5.38 -3.45
N ILE A 92 -3.81 -5.33 -3.54
CA ILE A 92 -4.63 -4.37 -2.81
C ILE A 92 -5.80 -5.05 -2.11
N PHE A 93 -6.26 -4.44 -1.00
CA PHE A 93 -7.54 -4.75 -0.38
C PHE A 93 -8.46 -3.55 -0.51
N VAL A 94 -9.64 -3.76 -1.07
CA VAL A 94 -10.67 -2.74 -1.23
C VAL A 94 -11.97 -3.23 -0.59
N GLY A 95 -12.49 -2.48 0.35
CA GLY A 95 -13.75 -2.77 1.02
C GLY A 95 -14.81 -1.73 0.65
N SER A 96 -15.02 -0.76 1.53
CA SER A 96 -16.05 0.27 1.37
C SER A 96 -15.93 1.06 0.05
N GLY A 97 -14.72 1.22 -0.48
CA GLY A 97 -14.50 1.84 -1.79
C GLY A 97 -15.29 1.18 -2.93
N ILE A 98 -15.51 -0.12 -2.84
CA ILE A 98 -16.36 -0.88 -3.77
C ILE A 98 -17.79 -0.98 -3.23
N PHE A 99 -17.97 -1.55 -2.04
CA PHE A 99 -19.30 -1.97 -1.55
C PHE A 99 -20.22 -0.81 -1.19
N LYS A 100 -19.70 0.40 -0.94
CA LYS A 100 -20.48 1.62 -0.70
C LYS A 100 -20.63 2.50 -1.95
N SER A 101 -20.11 2.07 -3.11
CA SER A 101 -20.31 2.80 -4.36
C SER A 101 -21.71 2.56 -4.91
N ALA A 102 -22.19 3.47 -5.79
CA ALA A 102 -23.49 3.34 -6.44
C ALA A 102 -23.54 2.13 -7.40
N ASP A 103 -22.40 1.76 -8.00
CA ASP A 103 -22.26 0.56 -8.83
C ASP A 103 -21.01 -0.25 -8.38
N PRO A 104 -21.17 -1.14 -7.39
CA PRO A 104 -20.06 -1.93 -6.87
C PRO A 104 -19.44 -2.87 -7.90
N LYS A 105 -20.25 -3.40 -8.82
CA LYS A 105 -19.77 -4.35 -9.82
C LYS A 105 -18.84 -3.68 -10.83
N GLU A 106 -19.27 -2.55 -11.39
CA GLU A 106 -18.46 -1.82 -12.36
C GLU A 106 -17.21 -1.24 -11.71
N ARG A 107 -17.34 -0.72 -10.49
CA ARG A 107 -16.18 -0.23 -9.71
C ARG A 107 -15.18 -1.34 -9.43
N ALA A 108 -15.63 -2.53 -9.06
CA ALA A 108 -14.74 -3.67 -8.83
C ALA A 108 -13.98 -4.05 -10.11
N ARG A 109 -14.67 -4.10 -11.26
CA ARG A 109 -14.05 -4.39 -12.57
C ARG A 109 -12.98 -3.37 -12.93
N ALA A 110 -13.30 -2.08 -12.78
CA ALA A 110 -12.37 -0.98 -13.06
C ALA A 110 -11.13 -1.03 -12.16
N ILE A 111 -11.31 -1.28 -10.86
CA ILE A 111 -10.19 -1.42 -9.91
C ILE A 111 -9.33 -2.65 -10.24
N VAL A 112 -9.93 -3.79 -10.57
CA VAL A 112 -9.20 -5.00 -10.99
C VAL A 112 -8.39 -4.73 -12.26
N LEU A 113 -8.99 -4.07 -13.26
CA LEU A 113 -8.30 -3.71 -14.50
C LEU A 113 -7.07 -2.83 -14.23
N ALA A 114 -7.24 -1.77 -13.43
CA ALA A 114 -6.14 -0.87 -13.07
C ALA A 114 -5.08 -1.53 -12.17
N THR A 115 -5.45 -2.52 -11.36
CA THR A 115 -4.51 -3.29 -10.57
C THR A 115 -3.68 -4.23 -11.45
N THR A 116 -4.30 -4.85 -12.44
CA THR A 116 -3.65 -5.80 -13.35
C THR A 116 -2.68 -5.10 -14.31
N TYR A 117 -3.08 -3.94 -14.82
CA TYR A 117 -2.30 -3.15 -15.80
C TYR A 117 -1.87 -1.81 -15.22
N TYR A 118 -1.39 -1.82 -13.98
CA TYR A 118 -1.03 -0.62 -13.23
C TYR A 118 0.11 0.20 -13.86
N ASP A 119 0.96 -0.44 -14.65
CA ASP A 119 2.10 0.13 -15.36
C ASP A 119 1.75 0.62 -16.79
N ASP A 120 0.50 0.42 -17.23
CA ASP A 120 -0.02 1.00 -18.46
C ASP A 120 -0.94 2.21 -18.18
N PRO A 121 -0.44 3.45 -18.31
CA PRO A 121 -1.23 4.65 -18.02
C PRO A 121 -2.51 4.78 -18.86
N LYS A 122 -2.50 4.23 -20.09
CA LYS A 122 -3.67 4.28 -20.97
C LYS A 122 -4.79 3.40 -20.43
N THR A 123 -4.49 2.16 -20.07
CA THR A 123 -5.46 1.24 -19.45
C THR A 123 -5.95 1.75 -18.09
N VAL A 124 -5.07 2.34 -17.27
CA VAL A 124 -5.48 2.97 -16.00
C VAL A 124 -6.44 4.14 -16.24
N ALA A 125 -6.18 4.98 -17.25
CA ALA A 125 -7.08 6.08 -17.60
C ALA A 125 -8.45 5.58 -18.13
N GLU A 126 -8.46 4.50 -18.90
CA GLU A 126 -9.70 3.85 -19.37
C GLU A 126 -10.49 3.28 -18.18
N ALA A 127 -9.82 2.57 -17.27
CA ALA A 127 -10.42 2.06 -16.05
C ALA A 127 -11.02 3.19 -15.18
N GLN A 128 -10.34 4.32 -15.10
CA GLN A 128 -10.83 5.48 -14.34
C GLN A 128 -12.11 6.07 -14.97
N LYS A 129 -12.22 6.08 -16.30
CA LYS A 129 -13.43 6.54 -17.01
C LYS A 129 -14.65 5.63 -16.83
N MET A 130 -14.43 4.34 -16.54
CA MET A 130 -15.54 3.41 -16.23
C MET A 130 -16.25 3.78 -14.92
N VAL A 131 -15.60 4.55 -14.08
CA VAL A 131 -16.10 4.97 -12.78
C VAL A 131 -16.54 6.43 -12.86
N ASP A 132 -17.85 6.65 -12.95
CA ASP A 132 -18.42 7.99 -12.92
C ASP A 132 -18.13 8.66 -11.57
N GLU A 133 -17.62 9.88 -11.60
CA GLU A 133 -17.31 10.66 -10.38
C GLU A 133 -18.55 10.88 -9.52
N SER A 134 -19.75 11.03 -10.13
CA SER A 134 -21.03 11.14 -9.43
C SER A 134 -21.40 9.89 -8.64
N LYS A 135 -20.84 8.72 -9.00
CA LYS A 135 -21.01 7.43 -8.35
C LYS A 135 -19.85 7.07 -7.44
N SER A 136 -18.92 7.98 -7.19
CA SER A 136 -17.82 7.72 -6.27
C SER A 136 -18.35 7.59 -4.84
N MET A 137 -17.64 6.82 -4.03
CA MET A 137 -17.94 6.71 -2.61
C MET A 137 -17.74 8.08 -1.95
N LEU A 138 -18.73 8.55 -1.20
CA LEU A 138 -18.55 9.67 -0.29
C LEU A 138 -17.77 9.16 0.92
N GLY A 139 -16.47 9.43 0.95
CA GLY A 139 -15.60 9.11 2.07
C GLY A 139 -15.90 9.99 3.29
N LEU A 140 -15.53 9.50 4.47
CA LEU A 140 -15.47 10.33 5.66
C LEU A 140 -14.23 11.23 5.59
N ASP A 141 -14.39 12.52 5.90
CA ASP A 141 -13.23 13.41 6.01
C ASP A 141 -12.38 12.96 7.20
N ILE A 142 -11.11 12.66 6.95
CA ILE A 142 -10.14 12.26 7.98
C ILE A 142 -10.05 13.28 9.12
N LYS A 143 -10.23 14.56 8.82
CA LYS A 143 -10.20 15.62 9.83
C LYS A 143 -11.31 15.54 10.85
N ASN A 144 -12.43 14.89 10.47
CA ASN A 144 -13.61 14.74 11.31
C ASN A 144 -13.65 13.40 12.06
N LEU A 145 -12.61 12.57 11.93
CA LEU A 145 -12.52 11.32 12.68
C LEU A 145 -11.98 11.58 14.08
N GLU A 146 -12.72 11.19 15.09
CA GLU A 146 -12.31 11.27 16.50
C GLU A 146 -11.08 10.39 16.78
N LEU A 147 -10.99 9.21 16.13
CA LEU A 147 -9.89 8.27 16.28
C LEU A 147 -9.52 7.69 14.91
N ARG A 148 -8.31 7.99 14.43
CA ARG A 148 -7.77 7.47 13.18
C ARG A 148 -7.24 6.05 13.37
N MET A 149 -7.35 5.22 12.31
CA MET A 149 -6.86 3.84 12.35
C MET A 149 -5.37 3.74 12.66
N GLN A 150 -4.57 4.70 12.17
CA GLN A 150 -3.13 4.76 12.42
C GLN A 150 -2.77 4.99 13.88
N GLU A 151 -3.66 5.61 14.66
CA GLU A 151 -3.46 5.91 16.08
C GLU A 151 -3.82 4.72 16.98
N ARG A 152 -4.54 3.74 16.42
CA ARG A 152 -4.91 2.52 17.16
C ARG A 152 -3.68 1.61 17.30
N GLY A 153 -3.32 1.30 18.53
CA GLY A 153 -2.19 0.42 18.85
C GLY A 153 -0.88 1.15 19.12
N THR A 154 -0.93 2.45 19.36
CA THR A 154 0.19 3.25 19.91
C THR A 154 0.10 3.42 21.43
N ALA A 155 -0.88 2.77 22.07
CA ALA A 155 -1.03 2.72 23.52
C ALA A 155 -0.20 1.59 24.15
#